data_4cc8af9d21ee7fb6ba5a804095a37743
#
_entry.id   4cc8af9d21ee7fb6ba5a804095a37743
#
_cell.length_a   1.000
_cell.length_b   1.000
_cell.length_c   1.000
_cell.angle_alpha   90.00
_cell.angle_beta   90.00
_cell.angle_gamma   90.00
#
_symmetry.space_group_name_H-M   'P 1'
#
loop_
_entity.id
_entity.type
_entity.pdbx_description
1 polymer ?
#
loop_
_entity_poly.entity_id
_entity_poly.type
_entity_poly.pdbx_seq_one_letter_code
_entity_poly.pdbx_strand_id
1 'polypeptide(L)'
;YLLDDVKTVEDLLKLLNSGKEAQFNVQFIEGKTFKEWRKGLLNAPHLTQTLQAKSDKEIFDLLAIPDYDKAIYEWRNLDGWLYPDTYNYTPNSTDLELLRRSAERLKKALDKAWQERDENLPLANPHEMLILASIVEKETGIASERAKVASVFINRLNAKMKLQTDPTVIYGMGENYDGNIRKTDLETPTPYNTYVIDGLPPTPIAMVSESALQAVAH
;
A
#
# COMPACT_ATOMS: atom_id res chain seq x y z
N TYR A 1 -16.66 26.03 3.58
CA TYR A 1 -17.06 26.25 4.97
C TYR A 1 -18.18 25.26 5.34
N LEU A 2 -18.15 24.70 6.56
CA LEU A 2 -19.29 23.99 7.14
C LEU A 2 -20.16 25.04 7.86
N LEU A 3 -21.46 24.97 7.65
CA LEU A 3 -22.42 25.95 8.21
C LEU A 3 -23.17 25.42 9.42
N ASP A 4 -22.80 24.24 9.93
CA ASP A 4 -23.52 23.53 10.99
C ASP A 4 -23.66 24.36 12.28
N ASP A 5 -22.66 25.19 12.60
CA ASP A 5 -22.63 26.05 13.77
C ASP A 5 -23.04 27.52 13.49
N VAL A 6 -23.45 27.83 12.24
CA VAL A 6 -23.84 29.19 11.84
C VAL A 6 -25.32 29.39 12.11
N LYS A 7 -25.65 30.21 13.11
CA LYS A 7 -27.04 30.54 13.51
C LYS A 7 -27.44 31.98 13.20
N THR A 8 -26.45 32.85 13.05
CA THR A 8 -26.67 34.29 12.80
C THR A 8 -25.81 34.80 11.65
N VAL A 9 -26.14 35.96 11.11
CA VAL A 9 -25.32 36.65 10.10
C VAL A 9 -23.92 36.98 10.67
N GLU A 10 -23.85 37.29 11.96
CA GLU A 10 -22.59 37.62 12.61
C GLU A 10 -21.69 36.35 12.70
N ASP A 11 -22.25 35.16 12.98
CA ASP A 11 -21.53 33.90 12.96
C ASP A 11 -20.99 33.61 11.57
N LEU A 12 -21.79 33.82 10.53
CA LEU A 12 -21.38 33.65 9.14
C LEU A 12 -20.19 34.56 8.80
N LEU A 13 -20.27 35.86 9.16
CA LEU A 13 -19.19 36.80 8.92
C LEU A 13 -17.89 36.39 9.67
N LYS A 14 -18.01 35.95 10.92
CA LYS A 14 -16.88 35.44 11.71
C LYS A 14 -16.26 34.21 11.04
N LEU A 15 -17.09 33.27 10.57
CA LEU A 15 -16.64 32.08 9.87
C LEU A 15 -15.88 32.41 8.59
N LEU A 16 -16.45 33.29 7.76
CA LEU A 16 -15.82 33.72 6.51
C LEU A 16 -14.49 34.46 6.75
N ASN A 17 -14.44 35.33 7.77
CA ASN A 17 -13.22 36.04 8.15
C ASN A 17 -12.16 35.14 8.79
N SER A 18 -12.55 33.99 9.35
CA SER A 18 -11.61 33.05 9.99
C SER A 18 -10.70 32.31 9.02
N GLY A 19 -11.06 32.26 7.73
CA GLY A 19 -10.35 31.48 6.72
C GLY A 19 -10.39 29.96 6.92
N LYS A 20 -11.20 29.46 7.86
CA LYS A 20 -11.30 28.02 8.17
C LYS A 20 -12.16 27.32 7.13
N GLU A 21 -11.52 26.68 6.19
CA GLU A 21 -12.20 25.80 5.23
C GLU A 21 -12.70 24.51 5.90
N ALA A 22 -13.78 23.94 5.35
CA ALA A 22 -14.25 22.63 5.77
C ALA A 22 -13.16 21.58 5.50
N GLN A 23 -12.87 20.76 6.50
CA GLN A 23 -11.88 19.69 6.43
C GLN A 23 -12.60 18.34 6.46
N PHE A 24 -12.25 17.48 5.54
CA PHE A 24 -12.67 16.09 5.48
C PHE A 24 -11.45 15.19 5.56
N ASN A 25 -11.65 13.92 5.81
CA ASN A 25 -10.56 12.94 5.78
C ASN A 25 -11.00 11.64 5.13
N VAL A 26 -10.03 10.92 4.60
CA VAL A 26 -10.14 9.53 4.17
C VAL A 26 -9.03 8.74 4.85
N GLN A 27 -9.39 7.59 5.40
CA GLN A 27 -8.45 6.71 6.07
C GLN A 27 -8.04 5.58 5.12
N PHE A 28 -6.74 5.44 4.91
CA PHE A 28 -6.10 4.35 4.19
C PHE A 28 -5.41 3.42 5.17
N ILE A 29 -5.89 2.18 5.24
CA ILE A 29 -5.45 1.20 6.25
C ILE A 29 -4.40 0.28 5.63
N GLU A 30 -3.32 0.00 6.38
CA GLU A 30 -2.28 -0.97 6.03
C GLU A 30 -2.84 -2.38 5.82
N GLY A 31 -2.11 -3.22 5.12
CA GLY A 31 -2.49 -4.61 4.83
C GLY A 31 -3.66 -4.75 3.85
N LYS A 32 -4.19 -3.65 3.33
CA LYS A 32 -5.24 -3.62 2.30
C LYS A 32 -4.66 -3.50 0.91
N THR A 33 -5.45 -3.90 -0.10
CA THR A 33 -5.16 -3.69 -1.52
C THR A 33 -5.67 -2.34 -2.00
N PHE A 34 -5.19 -1.88 -3.15
CA PHE A 34 -5.71 -0.66 -3.79
C PHE A 34 -7.20 -0.79 -4.17
N LYS A 35 -7.62 -1.98 -4.58
CA LYS A 35 -9.04 -2.26 -4.85
C LYS A 35 -9.93 -1.96 -3.63
N GLU A 36 -9.45 -2.28 -2.42
CA GLU A 36 -10.18 -1.98 -1.18
C GLU A 36 -10.15 -0.48 -0.86
N TRP A 37 -9.01 0.21 -1.04
CA TRP A 37 -8.88 1.65 -0.83
C TRP A 37 -9.71 2.46 -1.81
N ARG A 38 -9.80 2.01 -3.07
CA ARG A 38 -10.61 2.65 -4.11
C ARG A 38 -12.07 2.77 -3.72
N LYS A 39 -12.61 1.79 -3.00
CA LYS A 39 -13.99 1.87 -2.46
C LYS A 39 -14.13 3.03 -1.46
N GLY A 40 -13.14 3.24 -0.60
CA GLY A 40 -13.10 4.36 0.34
C GLY A 40 -13.01 5.73 -0.37
N LEU A 41 -12.17 5.83 -1.39
CA LEU A 41 -12.04 7.04 -2.22
C LEU A 41 -13.36 7.41 -2.91
N LEU A 42 -14.04 6.44 -3.52
CA LEU A 42 -15.31 6.66 -4.22
C LEU A 42 -16.42 7.15 -3.29
N ASN A 43 -16.36 6.80 -2.01
CA ASN A 43 -17.34 7.20 -1.00
C ASN A 43 -16.90 8.45 -0.19
N ALA A 44 -15.75 9.04 -0.49
CA ALA A 44 -15.24 10.20 0.23
C ALA A 44 -16.08 11.44 -0.08
N PRO A 45 -16.72 12.10 0.92
CA PRO A 45 -17.63 13.21 0.68
C PRO A 45 -16.87 14.43 0.14
N HIS A 46 -17.46 15.16 -0.82
CA HIS A 46 -16.90 16.37 -1.43
C HIS A 46 -15.54 16.23 -2.10
N LEU A 47 -15.06 14.97 -2.32
CA LEU A 47 -13.86 14.69 -3.09
C LEU A 47 -14.20 14.62 -4.57
N THR A 48 -13.46 15.35 -5.40
CA THR A 48 -13.64 15.34 -6.85
C THR A 48 -13.05 14.03 -7.41
N GLN A 49 -13.91 13.23 -8.03
CA GLN A 49 -13.57 11.92 -8.59
C GLN A 49 -13.00 12.05 -10.01
N THR A 50 -11.69 12.12 -10.15
CA THR A 50 -10.99 12.22 -11.44
C THR A 50 -10.50 10.87 -11.96
N LEU A 51 -10.45 9.86 -11.09
CA LEU A 51 -9.90 8.54 -11.37
C LEU A 51 -10.96 7.44 -11.54
N GLN A 52 -12.24 7.77 -11.40
CA GLN A 52 -13.32 6.79 -11.41
C GLN A 52 -13.35 5.90 -12.67
N ALA A 53 -13.11 6.49 -13.84
CA ALA A 53 -13.12 5.80 -15.13
C ALA A 53 -11.74 5.24 -15.53
N LYS A 54 -10.70 5.45 -14.72
CA LYS A 54 -9.34 5.01 -15.04
C LYS A 54 -9.05 3.61 -14.51
N SER A 55 -8.31 2.84 -15.29
CA SER A 55 -7.71 1.58 -14.86
C SER A 55 -6.59 1.81 -13.86
N ASP A 56 -6.24 0.79 -13.08
CA ASP A 56 -5.14 0.85 -12.13
C ASP A 56 -3.79 1.14 -12.82
N LYS A 57 -3.60 0.67 -14.05
CA LYS A 57 -2.41 0.97 -14.87
C LYS A 57 -2.32 2.45 -15.25
N GLU A 58 -3.44 3.07 -15.65
CA GLU A 58 -3.48 4.50 -15.94
C GLU A 58 -3.24 5.35 -14.69
N ILE A 59 -3.77 4.92 -13.54
CA ILE A 59 -3.52 5.59 -12.27
C ILE A 59 -2.04 5.47 -11.89
N PHE A 60 -1.46 4.28 -12.03
CA PHE A 60 -0.04 4.04 -11.78
C PHE A 60 0.84 5.02 -12.58
N ASP A 61 0.57 5.16 -13.89
CA ASP A 61 1.33 6.07 -14.76
C ASP A 61 1.21 7.55 -14.33
N LEU A 62 0.08 7.95 -13.70
CA LEU A 62 -0.14 9.31 -13.20
C LEU A 62 0.58 9.62 -11.88
N LEU A 63 1.00 8.59 -11.14
CA LEU A 63 1.62 8.74 -9.83
C LEU A 63 3.15 8.91 -9.88
N ALA A 64 3.76 8.78 -11.06
CA ALA A 64 5.21 8.90 -11.27
C ALA A 64 6.03 8.04 -10.28
N ILE A 65 5.63 6.79 -10.12
CA ILE A 65 6.30 5.82 -9.26
C ILE A 65 7.74 5.62 -9.76
N PRO A 66 8.75 5.61 -8.88
CA PRO A 66 10.15 5.51 -9.28
C PRO A 66 10.49 4.21 -10.00
N ASP A 67 11.41 4.29 -10.95
CA ASP A 67 11.95 3.15 -11.70
C ASP A 67 13.06 2.43 -10.90
N TYR A 68 12.66 1.67 -9.89
CA TYR A 68 13.61 0.83 -9.15
C TYR A 68 13.89 -0.50 -9.84
N ASP A 69 12.95 -0.99 -10.67
CA ASP A 69 13.02 -2.28 -11.34
C ASP A 69 12.09 -2.30 -12.57
N LYS A 70 12.50 -3.00 -13.63
CA LYS A 70 11.69 -3.16 -14.85
C LYS A 70 10.35 -3.86 -14.60
N ALA A 71 10.29 -4.77 -13.63
CA ALA A 71 9.08 -5.46 -13.23
C ALA A 71 7.95 -4.50 -12.80
N ILE A 72 8.28 -3.35 -12.22
CA ILE A 72 7.32 -2.32 -11.82
C ILE A 72 6.47 -1.86 -13.03
N TYR A 73 7.11 -1.59 -14.16
CA TYR A 73 6.41 -1.14 -15.37
C TYR A 73 5.70 -2.27 -16.11
N GLU A 74 6.20 -3.49 -15.99
CA GLU A 74 5.55 -4.64 -16.59
C GLU A 74 4.20 -4.93 -15.93
N TRP A 75 4.15 -4.91 -14.60
CA TRP A 75 2.96 -5.22 -13.84
C TRP A 75 2.04 -4.02 -13.60
N ARG A 76 2.60 -2.82 -13.38
CA ARG A 76 1.85 -1.57 -13.08
C ARG A 76 0.77 -1.78 -12.03
N ASN A 77 1.14 -2.44 -10.94
CA ASN A 77 0.28 -2.73 -9.83
C ASN A 77 0.43 -1.61 -8.78
N LEU A 78 -0.68 -1.11 -8.25
CA LEU A 78 -0.69 -0.05 -7.24
C LEU A 78 -0.52 -0.59 -5.81
N ASP A 79 -0.68 -1.90 -5.60
CA ASP A 79 -0.54 -2.49 -4.27
C ASP A 79 0.89 -2.30 -3.76
N GLY A 80 0.99 -1.82 -2.52
CA GLY A 80 2.25 -1.48 -1.88
C GLY A 80 2.80 -0.08 -2.19
N TRP A 81 2.37 0.61 -3.26
CA TRP A 81 2.94 1.88 -3.70
C TRP A 81 2.33 3.12 -3.06
N LEU A 82 1.42 2.96 -2.12
CA LEU A 82 0.74 4.05 -1.44
C LEU A 82 0.90 3.90 0.08
N TYR A 83 1.18 5.01 0.76
CA TYR A 83 1.41 5.01 2.22
C TYR A 83 0.10 5.04 2.99
N PRO A 84 -0.15 4.08 3.90
CA PRO A 84 -1.34 4.07 4.74
C PRO A 84 -1.29 5.18 5.79
N ASP A 85 -2.32 6.00 5.83
CA ASP A 85 -2.55 7.05 6.82
C ASP A 85 -3.95 7.65 6.69
N THR A 86 -4.27 8.60 7.54
CA THR A 86 -5.44 9.47 7.41
C THR A 86 -5.06 10.73 6.62
N TYR A 87 -5.68 10.90 5.45
CA TYR A 87 -5.42 12.03 4.56
C TYR A 87 -6.54 13.06 4.67
N ASN A 88 -6.20 14.25 5.16
CA ASN A 88 -7.10 15.38 5.18
C ASN A 88 -7.16 16.06 3.81
N TYR A 89 -8.34 16.54 3.45
CA TYR A 89 -8.60 17.29 2.22
C TYR A 89 -9.70 18.32 2.43
N THR A 90 -9.76 19.33 1.55
CA THR A 90 -10.81 20.32 1.48
C THR A 90 -11.80 19.99 0.35
N PRO A 91 -13.01 20.55 0.34
CA PRO A 91 -13.91 20.43 -0.81
C PRO A 91 -13.22 20.81 -2.12
N ASN A 92 -13.51 20.07 -3.19
CA ASN A 92 -12.90 20.19 -4.52
C ASN A 92 -11.45 19.68 -4.64
N SER A 93 -10.80 19.19 -3.57
CA SER A 93 -9.59 18.37 -3.73
C SER A 93 -9.92 17.15 -4.59
N THR A 94 -8.93 16.67 -5.34
CA THR A 94 -9.10 15.50 -6.21
C THR A 94 -8.58 14.22 -5.56
N ASP A 95 -9.16 13.10 -5.93
CA ASP A 95 -8.66 11.77 -5.57
C ASP A 95 -7.21 11.55 -6.03
N LEU A 96 -6.82 12.07 -7.21
CA LEU A 96 -5.45 12.01 -7.71
C LEU A 96 -4.45 12.77 -6.81
N GLU A 97 -4.83 13.95 -6.29
CA GLU A 97 -3.98 14.70 -5.35
C GLU A 97 -3.74 13.93 -4.06
N LEU A 98 -4.76 13.26 -3.52
CA LEU A 98 -4.60 12.41 -2.35
C LEU A 98 -3.66 11.23 -2.61
N LEU A 99 -3.84 10.53 -3.73
CA LEU A 99 -2.98 9.40 -4.09
C LEU A 99 -1.54 9.84 -4.35
N ARG A 100 -1.31 11.01 -4.96
CA ARG A 100 0.05 11.55 -5.13
C ARG A 100 0.73 11.82 -3.81
N ARG A 101 0.05 12.43 -2.85
CA ARG A 101 0.59 12.65 -1.49
C ARG A 101 0.94 11.33 -0.81
N SER A 102 0.09 10.31 -0.99
CA SER A 102 0.32 8.97 -0.46
C SER A 102 1.51 8.29 -1.12
N ALA A 103 1.63 8.34 -2.45
CA ALA A 103 2.76 7.78 -3.20
C ALA A 103 4.09 8.46 -2.85
N GLU A 104 4.11 9.80 -2.76
CA GLU A 104 5.30 10.56 -2.36
C GLU A 104 5.76 10.22 -0.94
N ARG A 105 4.80 10.00 -0.03
CA ARG A 105 5.10 9.62 1.34
C ARG A 105 5.68 8.21 1.42
N LEU A 106 5.11 7.26 0.66
CA LEU A 106 5.69 5.92 0.56
C LEU A 106 7.11 5.97 0.00
N LYS A 107 7.30 6.70 -1.10
CA LYS A 107 8.65 6.85 -1.68
C LYS A 107 9.67 7.30 -0.63
N LYS A 108 9.35 8.33 0.15
CA LYS A 108 10.25 8.83 1.21
C LYS A 108 10.53 7.78 2.29
N ALA A 109 9.49 7.05 2.73
CA ALA A 109 9.65 6.00 3.73
C ALA A 109 10.48 4.82 3.20
N LEU A 110 10.24 4.40 1.96
CA LEU A 110 10.96 3.33 1.30
C LEU A 110 12.43 3.70 1.03
N ASP A 111 12.68 4.88 0.49
CA ASP A 111 14.04 5.36 0.23
C ASP A 111 14.85 5.45 1.55
N LYS A 112 14.22 5.93 2.63
CA LYS A 112 14.84 5.99 3.95
C LYS A 112 15.17 4.58 4.47
N ALA A 113 14.19 3.67 4.48
CA ALA A 113 14.40 2.29 4.94
C ALA A 113 15.50 1.59 4.13
N TRP A 114 15.52 1.82 2.81
CA TRP A 114 16.56 1.26 1.94
C TRP A 114 17.95 1.81 2.23
N GLN A 115 18.08 3.10 2.52
CA GLN A 115 19.37 3.74 2.86
C GLN A 115 19.90 3.28 4.24
N GLU A 116 19.01 3.07 5.19
CA GLU A 116 19.33 2.69 6.57
C GLU A 116 19.44 1.17 6.78
N ARG A 117 19.15 0.35 5.75
CA ARG A 117 19.10 -1.10 5.85
C ARG A 117 20.42 -1.75 6.21
N ASP A 118 20.32 -2.94 6.79
CA ASP A 118 21.48 -3.82 6.99
C ASP A 118 22.13 -4.21 5.64
N GLU A 119 23.46 -4.15 5.59
CA GLU A 119 24.23 -4.31 4.33
C GLU A 119 24.10 -5.70 3.69
N ASN A 120 23.77 -6.74 4.48
CA ASN A 120 23.76 -8.14 4.05
C ASN A 120 22.37 -8.68 3.71
N LEU A 121 21.39 -7.80 3.46
CA LEU A 121 20.07 -8.25 3.05
C LEU A 121 20.11 -8.86 1.64
N PRO A 122 19.43 -10.01 1.41
CA PRO A 122 19.35 -10.66 0.10
C PRO A 122 18.32 -9.98 -0.82
N LEU A 123 18.35 -8.65 -0.88
CA LEU A 123 17.43 -7.81 -1.66
C LEU A 123 18.24 -6.93 -2.59
N ALA A 124 17.88 -6.91 -3.87
CA ALA A 124 18.64 -6.22 -4.90
C ALA A 124 18.32 -4.72 -4.99
N ASN A 125 17.11 -4.32 -4.63
CA ASN A 125 16.61 -2.94 -4.81
C ASN A 125 15.46 -2.60 -3.84
N PRO A 126 15.03 -1.32 -3.74
CA PRO A 126 13.91 -0.91 -2.89
C PRO A 126 12.59 -1.62 -3.21
N HIS A 127 12.35 -1.99 -4.47
CA HIS A 127 11.13 -2.71 -4.86
C HIS A 127 11.05 -4.09 -4.20
N GLU A 128 12.14 -4.85 -4.19
CA GLU A 128 12.18 -6.15 -3.49
C GLU A 128 11.96 -6.00 -1.98
N MET A 129 12.49 -4.92 -1.37
CA MET A 129 12.21 -4.60 0.03
C MET A 129 10.72 -4.33 0.25
N LEU A 130 10.07 -3.60 -0.63
CA LEU A 130 8.64 -3.31 -0.56
C LEU A 130 7.80 -4.59 -0.71
N ILE A 131 8.18 -5.48 -1.63
CA ILE A 131 7.53 -6.79 -1.79
C ILE A 131 7.61 -7.59 -0.50
N LEU A 132 8.81 -7.74 0.07
CA LEU A 132 8.99 -8.51 1.31
C LEU A 132 8.24 -7.88 2.48
N ALA A 133 8.27 -6.55 2.61
CA ALA A 133 7.51 -5.83 3.63
C ALA A 133 6.00 -6.06 3.52
N SER A 134 5.46 -6.16 2.30
CA SER A 134 4.04 -6.46 2.08
C SER A 134 3.65 -7.88 2.52
N ILE A 135 4.57 -8.82 2.40
CA ILE A 135 4.39 -10.20 2.90
C ILE A 135 4.40 -10.18 4.44
N VAL A 136 5.38 -9.53 5.05
CA VAL A 136 5.47 -9.38 6.52
C VAL A 136 4.22 -8.69 7.08
N GLU A 137 3.71 -7.64 6.42
CA GLU A 137 2.48 -6.95 6.79
C GLU A 137 1.27 -7.88 6.83
N LYS A 138 1.19 -8.83 5.88
CA LYS A 138 0.09 -9.80 5.78
C LYS A 138 0.23 -10.99 6.71
N GLU A 139 1.44 -11.32 7.15
CA GLU A 139 1.69 -12.46 8.05
C GLU A 139 1.34 -12.15 9.50
N THR A 140 1.58 -10.92 9.95
CA THR A 140 1.27 -10.54 11.35
C THR A 140 0.78 -9.12 11.49
N GLY A 141 -0.34 -8.96 12.21
CA GLY A 141 -0.82 -7.64 12.66
C GLY A 141 -0.07 -7.12 13.90
N ILE A 142 0.79 -7.94 14.53
CA ILE A 142 1.48 -7.60 15.77
C ILE A 142 2.84 -6.98 15.44
N ALA A 143 2.99 -5.67 15.68
CA ALA A 143 4.20 -4.94 15.33
C ALA A 143 5.49 -5.53 15.95
N SER A 144 5.43 -6.04 17.19
CA SER A 144 6.58 -6.63 17.87
C SER A 144 7.04 -7.98 17.30
N GLU A 145 6.23 -8.63 16.46
CA GLU A 145 6.58 -9.91 15.80
C GLU A 145 7.16 -9.71 14.42
N ARG A 146 6.98 -8.53 13.80
CA ARG A 146 7.35 -8.28 12.40
C ARG A 146 8.82 -8.53 12.11
N ALA A 147 9.74 -8.11 12.99
CA ALA A 147 11.17 -8.36 12.82
C ALA A 147 11.50 -9.85 12.81
N LYS A 148 10.85 -10.64 13.68
CA LYS A 148 11.02 -12.10 13.71
C LYS A 148 10.46 -12.76 12.45
N VAL A 149 9.30 -12.31 11.96
CA VAL A 149 8.71 -12.81 10.72
C VAL A 149 9.59 -12.45 9.52
N ALA A 150 10.08 -11.22 9.44
CA ALA A 150 10.99 -10.77 8.39
C ALA A 150 12.28 -11.59 8.37
N SER A 151 12.87 -11.87 9.55
CA SER A 151 14.11 -12.69 9.64
C SER A 151 13.93 -14.11 9.11
N VAL A 152 12.74 -14.71 9.26
CA VAL A 152 12.45 -16.03 8.69
C VAL A 152 12.52 -15.99 7.17
N PHE A 153 11.88 -15.01 6.54
CA PHE A 153 11.88 -14.88 5.07
C PHE A 153 13.26 -14.50 4.53
N ILE A 154 13.98 -13.60 5.20
CA ILE A 154 15.37 -13.24 4.84
C ILE A 154 16.27 -14.48 4.88
N ASN A 155 16.17 -15.28 5.92
CA ASN A 155 16.93 -16.55 6.02
C ASN A 155 16.57 -17.55 4.92
N ARG A 156 15.27 -17.64 4.55
CA ARG A 156 14.83 -18.49 3.44
C ARG A 156 15.40 -18.02 2.10
N LEU A 157 15.39 -16.71 1.83
CA LEU A 157 15.99 -16.13 0.63
C LEU A 157 17.49 -16.42 0.57
N ASN A 158 18.23 -16.22 1.67
CA ASN A 158 19.65 -16.54 1.77
C ASN A 158 19.93 -18.02 1.52
N ALA A 159 19.08 -18.90 2.03
CA ALA A 159 19.19 -20.35 1.85
C ALA A 159 18.64 -20.84 0.49
N LYS A 160 18.17 -19.95 -0.38
CA LYS A 160 17.49 -20.26 -1.65
C LYS A 160 16.28 -21.19 -1.47
N MET A 161 15.60 -21.04 -0.35
CA MET A 161 14.38 -21.77 -0.04
C MET A 161 13.17 -20.97 -0.53
N LYS A 162 12.11 -21.67 -0.91
CA LYS A 162 10.81 -21.05 -1.23
C LYS A 162 10.23 -20.37 0.01
N LEU A 163 9.56 -19.23 -0.16
CA LEU A 163 9.02 -18.48 0.98
C LEU A 163 7.84 -19.22 1.64
N GLN A 164 7.00 -19.90 0.86
CA GLN A 164 5.90 -20.74 1.34
C GLN A 164 4.99 -20.02 2.34
N THR A 165 4.41 -18.91 1.90
CA THR A 165 3.55 -18.05 2.70
C THR A 165 2.16 -17.95 2.09
N ASP A 166 1.15 -18.27 2.87
CA ASP A 166 -0.26 -18.33 2.44
C ASP A 166 -0.79 -16.99 1.87
N PRO A 167 -0.48 -15.81 2.43
CA PRO A 167 -0.94 -14.53 1.88
C PRO A 167 -0.62 -14.32 0.40
N THR A 168 0.50 -14.82 -0.08
CA THR A 168 0.87 -14.69 -1.50
C THR A 168 0.01 -15.60 -2.39
N VAL A 169 -0.35 -16.78 -1.90
CA VAL A 169 -1.28 -17.69 -2.61
C VAL A 169 -2.66 -17.06 -2.69
N ILE A 170 -3.17 -16.56 -1.56
CA ILE A 170 -4.45 -15.86 -1.47
C ILE A 170 -4.50 -14.70 -2.46
N TYR A 171 -3.43 -13.88 -2.49
CA TYR A 171 -3.34 -12.76 -3.41
C TYR A 171 -3.37 -13.21 -4.88
N GLY A 172 -2.61 -14.27 -5.21
CA GLY A 172 -2.59 -14.86 -6.55
C GLY A 172 -3.92 -15.48 -6.99
N MET A 173 -4.71 -16.00 -6.05
CA MET A 173 -6.08 -16.50 -6.30
C MET A 173 -7.05 -15.35 -6.62
N GLY A 174 -6.83 -14.17 -6.05
CA GLY A 174 -7.68 -13.00 -6.28
C GLY A 174 -9.14 -13.28 -5.90
N GLU A 175 -10.06 -13.08 -6.85
CA GLU A 175 -11.50 -13.28 -6.62
C GLU A 175 -11.93 -14.75 -6.48
N ASN A 176 -11.07 -15.68 -6.83
CA ASN A 176 -11.33 -17.12 -6.66
C ASN A 176 -11.12 -17.60 -5.20
N TYR A 177 -10.58 -16.73 -4.34
CA TYR A 177 -10.41 -17.07 -2.92
C TYR A 177 -11.76 -17.01 -2.18
N ASP A 178 -12.20 -18.14 -1.69
CA ASP A 178 -13.50 -18.32 -0.99
C ASP A 178 -13.39 -18.35 0.55
N GLY A 179 -12.21 -18.01 1.08
CA GLY A 179 -11.93 -18.02 2.52
C GLY A 179 -11.15 -19.25 2.99
N ASN A 180 -10.91 -20.24 2.13
CA ASN A 180 -10.15 -21.43 2.44
C ASN A 180 -9.03 -21.65 1.41
N ILE A 181 -7.88 -22.10 1.88
CA ILE A 181 -6.75 -22.55 1.02
C ILE A 181 -6.79 -24.09 1.01
N ARG A 182 -6.84 -24.66 -0.17
CA ARG A 182 -6.81 -26.10 -0.39
C ARG A 182 -5.41 -26.54 -0.82
N LYS A 183 -5.10 -27.82 -0.70
CA LYS A 183 -3.84 -28.40 -1.19
C LYS A 183 -3.60 -28.09 -2.67
N THR A 184 -4.65 -28.15 -3.47
CA THR A 184 -4.61 -27.81 -4.90
C THR A 184 -4.19 -26.36 -5.15
N ASP A 185 -4.60 -25.41 -4.29
CA ASP A 185 -4.25 -24.00 -4.41
C ASP A 185 -2.75 -23.80 -4.13
N LEU A 186 -2.20 -24.53 -3.15
CA LEU A 186 -0.76 -24.50 -2.85
C LEU A 186 0.09 -25.13 -3.98
N GLU A 187 -0.46 -26.04 -4.76
CA GLU A 187 0.21 -26.71 -5.87
C GLU A 187 0.01 -26.01 -7.22
N THR A 188 -0.97 -25.09 -7.32
CA THR A 188 -1.31 -24.39 -8.56
C THR A 188 -0.28 -23.30 -8.89
N PRO A 189 0.38 -23.35 -10.06
CA PRO A 189 1.34 -22.34 -10.45
C PRO A 189 0.66 -20.99 -10.72
N THR A 190 1.06 -19.97 -9.98
CA THR A 190 0.78 -18.56 -10.26
C THR A 190 2.05 -17.74 -10.04
N PRO A 191 2.19 -16.54 -10.61
CA PRO A 191 3.34 -15.68 -10.35
C PRO A 191 3.52 -15.31 -8.87
N TYR A 192 2.47 -15.45 -8.06
CA TYR A 192 2.45 -15.13 -6.63
C TYR A 192 2.56 -16.34 -5.72
N ASN A 193 2.41 -17.59 -6.23
CA ASN A 193 2.42 -18.76 -5.37
C ASN A 193 3.83 -19.10 -4.90
N THR A 194 4.19 -18.65 -3.70
CA THR A 194 5.52 -18.86 -3.10
C THR A 194 5.77 -20.29 -2.61
N TYR A 195 4.82 -21.21 -2.73
CA TYR A 195 5.04 -22.65 -2.59
C TYR A 195 5.61 -23.26 -3.88
N VAL A 196 5.41 -22.60 -5.03
CA VAL A 196 5.82 -23.07 -6.35
C VAL A 196 6.99 -22.27 -6.92
N ILE A 197 6.94 -20.93 -6.85
CA ILE A 197 8.01 -20.06 -7.35
C ILE A 197 9.19 -19.98 -6.40
N ASP A 198 10.36 -19.67 -6.93
CA ASP A 198 11.56 -19.35 -6.14
C ASP A 198 11.65 -17.84 -5.92
N GLY A 199 12.07 -17.43 -4.70
CA GLY A 199 12.24 -16.02 -4.35
C GLY A 199 10.93 -15.25 -4.11
N LEU A 200 10.95 -13.97 -4.45
CA LEU A 200 9.85 -13.04 -4.23
C LEU A 200 8.82 -13.08 -5.38
N PRO A 201 7.53 -12.80 -5.09
CA PRO A 201 6.56 -12.55 -6.15
C PRO A 201 6.89 -11.25 -6.91
N PRO A 202 6.25 -11.01 -8.09
CA PRO A 202 6.63 -9.90 -8.97
C PRO A 202 6.23 -8.51 -8.44
N THR A 203 5.27 -8.42 -7.52
CA THR A 203 4.80 -7.15 -6.96
C THR A 203 4.50 -7.30 -5.45
N PRO A 204 4.41 -6.18 -4.72
CA PRO A 204 3.80 -6.19 -3.40
C PRO A 204 2.36 -6.73 -3.45
N ILE A 205 1.90 -7.28 -2.34
CA ILE A 205 0.56 -7.91 -2.21
C ILE A 205 -0.40 -7.11 -1.31
N ALA A 206 0.09 -6.02 -0.70
CA ALA A 206 -0.70 -5.14 0.15
C ALA A 206 0.02 -3.82 0.37
N MET A 207 -0.72 -2.80 0.84
CA MET A 207 -0.14 -1.55 1.36
C MET A 207 0.60 -1.82 2.67
N VAL A 208 1.78 -1.23 2.82
CA VAL A 208 2.69 -1.52 3.93
C VAL A 208 2.74 -0.39 4.95
N SER A 209 2.81 -0.75 6.22
CA SER A 209 3.12 0.19 7.30
C SER A 209 4.62 0.49 7.36
N GLU A 210 4.99 1.61 7.99
CA GLU A 210 6.39 1.94 8.25
C GLU A 210 7.10 0.86 9.09
N SER A 211 6.38 0.27 10.06
CA SER A 211 6.95 -0.79 10.89
C SER A 211 7.25 -2.09 10.13
N ALA A 212 6.50 -2.40 9.06
CA ALA A 212 6.83 -3.53 8.20
C ALA A 212 8.07 -3.26 7.34
N LEU A 213 8.23 -2.03 6.81
CA LEU A 213 9.45 -1.61 6.11
C LEU A 213 10.68 -1.67 7.02
N GLN A 214 10.58 -1.15 8.25
CA GLN A 214 11.67 -1.17 9.23
C GLN A 214 12.03 -2.59 9.66
N ALA A 215 11.04 -3.48 9.82
CA ALA A 215 11.27 -4.88 10.16
C ALA A 215 12.02 -5.66 9.07
N VAL A 216 11.91 -5.25 7.81
CA VAL A 216 12.68 -5.84 6.70
C VAL A 216 14.06 -5.20 6.58
N ALA A 217 14.19 -3.93 6.95
CA ALA A 217 15.46 -3.21 6.88
C ALA A 217 16.47 -3.66 7.95
N HIS A 218 16.01 -4.15 9.10
CA HIS A 218 16.78 -4.54 10.29
C HIS A 218 16.33 -5.88 10.84
#